data_3be0328d2602739f190abce4db9e3ce1
#
_entry.id   3be0328d2602739f190abce4db9e3ce1
#
_cell.length_a   1.000
_cell.length_b   1.000
_cell.length_c   1.000
_cell.angle_alpha   90.00
_cell.angle_beta   90.00
_cell.angle_gamma   90.00
#
_symmetry.space_group_name_H-M   'P 1'
#
loop_
_entity.id
_entity.type
_entity.pdbx_description
1 polymer ?
#
loop_
_entity_poly.entity_id
_entity_poly.type
_entity_poly.pdbx_seq_one_letter_code
_entity_poly.pdbx_strand_id
1 'polypeptide(L)'
;MAEIVLGIGTSHGPLLSTPPEQWDLRASADRANKQHYFRGKAYDYESLLRERAPGFGKEIGIETRRERHARCQRALDSVGKKFKDVAPDAFVIIGNDQREIFNQDLTPAITVFRGEQIENIPDDKPEVSPGLKTAETGNCPPQGASYPGAQSLADHIINTLVADDFDLTQATRLPKECARLGIPHAYGFVYHRVLADTPPPSVPVIFNVHYEPNRPSIRRCLALGHALRRAIKAWNGHKRVALVASGGLTHFVIDEEFDQTVLSAMERGDEDALSRLPESYFRVGTAEIKNWLPVIAAMIGEGKRFHKIDYVPCYRSEAGTGNAMAFVYWE
;
A
#
# COMPACT_ATOMS: atom_id res chain seq x y z
N MET A 1 -4.13 -4.66 -28.47
CA MET A 1 -3.91 -3.70 -27.35
C MET A 1 -4.40 -4.38 -26.08
N ALA A 2 -3.78 -4.13 -24.95
CA ALA A 2 -4.27 -4.66 -23.68
C ALA A 2 -5.43 -3.83 -23.13
N GLU A 3 -6.22 -4.43 -22.23
CA GLU A 3 -7.35 -3.81 -21.57
C GLU A 3 -7.10 -3.73 -20.06
N ILE A 4 -7.38 -2.60 -19.43
CA ILE A 4 -7.37 -2.47 -17.98
C ILE A 4 -8.76 -2.89 -17.47
N VAL A 5 -8.82 -4.04 -16.82
CA VAL A 5 -10.09 -4.68 -16.45
C VAL A 5 -10.48 -4.46 -14.98
N LEU A 6 -9.52 -4.11 -14.12
CA LEU A 6 -9.75 -4.00 -12.68
C LEU A 6 -8.73 -3.06 -12.04
N GLY A 7 -9.20 -2.20 -11.15
CA GLY A 7 -8.38 -1.51 -10.16
C GLY A 7 -8.68 -2.04 -8.77
N ILE A 8 -7.67 -2.20 -7.92
CA ILE A 8 -7.81 -2.57 -6.51
C ILE A 8 -6.99 -1.61 -5.65
N GLY A 9 -7.57 -1.21 -4.51
CA GLY A 9 -6.86 -0.60 -3.41
C GLY A 9 -7.05 -1.43 -2.14
N THR A 10 -5.95 -1.84 -1.52
CA THR A 10 -5.98 -2.66 -0.30
C THR A 10 -4.93 -2.21 0.71
N SER A 11 -5.33 -2.14 1.97
CA SER A 11 -4.40 -1.98 3.08
C SER A 11 -3.59 -3.27 3.30
N HIS A 12 -2.35 -3.10 3.80
CA HIS A 12 -1.45 -4.19 4.21
C HIS A 12 -0.90 -4.01 5.64
N GLY A 13 -1.54 -3.15 6.45
CA GLY A 13 -1.03 -2.79 7.78
C GLY A 13 -0.91 -4.00 8.72
N PRO A 14 0.03 -3.94 9.69
CA PRO A 14 0.38 -5.08 10.55
C PRO A 14 -0.78 -5.61 11.39
N LEU A 15 -1.77 -4.79 11.72
CA LEU A 15 -2.94 -5.21 12.49
C LEU A 15 -3.85 -6.20 11.74
N LEU A 16 -3.68 -6.33 10.41
CA LEU A 16 -4.43 -7.31 9.60
C LEU A 16 -4.01 -8.75 9.88
N SER A 17 -2.76 -8.96 10.26
CA SER A 17 -2.20 -10.29 10.57
C SER A 17 -1.90 -10.49 12.06
N THR A 18 -2.09 -9.43 12.88
CA THR A 18 -1.90 -9.50 14.32
C THR A 18 -3.25 -9.76 14.99
N PRO A 19 -3.39 -10.80 15.85
CA PRO A 19 -4.61 -11.04 16.62
C PRO A 19 -5.02 -9.80 17.44
N PRO A 20 -6.31 -9.48 17.56
CA PRO A 20 -6.80 -8.30 18.29
C PRO A 20 -6.29 -8.19 19.73
N GLU A 21 -6.09 -9.32 20.39
CA GLU A 21 -5.55 -9.43 21.76
C GLU A 21 -4.11 -8.93 21.87
N GLN A 22 -3.38 -8.92 20.77
CA GLN A 22 -1.98 -8.51 20.73
C GLN A 22 -1.76 -7.06 20.22
N TRP A 23 -2.82 -6.32 19.90
CA TRP A 23 -2.68 -4.93 19.43
C TRP A 23 -2.02 -4.02 20.47
N ASP A 24 -2.13 -4.34 21.75
CA ASP A 24 -1.46 -3.60 22.82
C ASP A 24 0.09 -3.66 22.75
N LEU A 25 0.66 -4.68 22.11
CA LEU A 25 2.11 -4.73 21.87
C LEU A 25 2.56 -3.53 21.01
N ARG A 26 1.75 -3.16 20.03
CA ARG A 26 2.00 -1.98 19.18
C ARG A 26 1.67 -0.67 19.90
N ALA A 27 0.59 -0.64 20.70
CA ALA A 27 0.22 0.53 21.49
C ALA A 27 1.31 0.92 22.49
N SER A 28 2.01 -0.03 23.08
CA SER A 28 3.14 0.22 23.97
C SER A 28 4.29 0.93 23.24
N ALA A 29 4.60 0.51 22.01
CA ALA A 29 5.59 1.19 21.18
C ALA A 29 5.16 2.62 20.81
N ASP A 30 3.86 2.84 20.54
CA ASP A 30 3.33 4.18 20.27
C ASP A 30 3.49 5.10 21.47
N ARG A 31 3.19 4.64 22.69
CA ARG A 31 3.36 5.44 23.92
C ARG A 31 4.82 5.82 24.16
N ALA A 32 5.76 4.99 23.76
CA ALA A 32 7.19 5.24 23.87
C ALA A 32 7.74 6.15 22.76
N ASN A 33 7.04 6.26 21.63
CA ASN A 33 7.47 7.06 20.49
C ASN A 33 7.37 8.55 20.80
N LYS A 34 8.46 9.27 20.52
CA LYS A 34 8.56 10.72 20.75
C LYS A 34 8.06 11.56 19.56
N GLN A 35 7.68 10.93 18.46
CA GLN A 35 7.31 11.65 17.26
C GLN A 35 6.17 10.95 16.49
N HIS A 36 4.97 11.48 16.69
CA HIS A 36 3.77 11.13 15.93
C HIS A 36 3.42 12.27 14.99
N TYR A 37 3.08 11.98 13.75
CA TYR A 37 2.64 13.00 12.81
C TYR A 37 1.11 12.98 12.68
N PHE A 38 0.50 14.16 12.88
CA PHE A 38 -0.92 14.37 12.68
C PHE A 38 -1.14 15.72 11.98
N ARG A 39 -1.80 15.70 10.84
CA ARG A 39 -2.07 16.88 9.99
C ARG A 39 -0.82 17.75 9.77
N GLY A 40 0.30 17.11 9.44
CA GLY A 40 1.57 17.77 9.11
C GLY A 40 2.39 18.25 10.31
N LYS A 41 1.87 18.15 11.55
CA LYS A 41 2.57 18.51 12.78
C LYS A 41 3.09 17.28 13.50
N ALA A 42 4.20 17.44 14.21
CA ALA A 42 4.80 16.40 15.04
C ALA A 42 4.39 16.58 16.51
N TYR A 43 4.07 15.48 17.18
CA TYR A 43 3.64 15.42 18.57
C TYR A 43 4.38 14.28 19.29
N ASP A 44 4.70 14.44 20.56
CA ASP A 44 4.88 13.29 21.45
C ASP A 44 3.51 12.69 21.82
N TYR A 45 3.52 11.52 22.45
CA TYR A 45 2.27 10.82 22.75
C TYR A 45 1.31 11.62 23.62
N GLU A 46 1.83 12.26 24.67
CA GLU A 46 1.03 13.06 25.62
C GLU A 46 0.43 14.31 24.97
N SER A 47 1.20 14.98 24.13
CA SER A 47 0.72 16.13 23.37
C SER A 47 -0.32 15.73 22.33
N LEU A 48 -0.15 14.57 21.67
CA LEU A 48 -1.13 14.03 20.75
C LEU A 48 -2.43 13.67 21.48
N LEU A 49 -2.35 13.06 22.66
CA LEU A 49 -3.51 12.71 23.46
C LEU A 49 -4.31 13.97 23.85
N ARG A 50 -3.63 15.06 24.23
CA ARG A 50 -4.28 16.35 24.51
C ARG A 50 -4.90 16.99 23.27
N GLU A 51 -4.21 16.99 22.15
CA GLU A 51 -4.70 17.55 20.87
C GLU A 51 -5.98 16.85 20.41
N ARG A 52 -6.10 15.57 20.72
CA ARG A 52 -7.20 14.72 20.25
C ARG A 52 -8.24 14.41 21.33
N ALA A 53 -8.31 15.21 22.40
CA ALA A 53 -9.32 15.06 23.44
C ALA A 53 -10.76 15.10 22.84
N PRO A 54 -11.72 14.30 23.36
CA PRO A 54 -11.68 13.47 24.57
C PRO A 54 -10.97 12.12 24.41
N GLY A 55 -10.33 11.87 23.25
CA GLY A 55 -9.57 10.63 22.98
C GLY A 55 -10.43 9.45 22.54
N PHE A 56 -9.74 8.34 22.28
CA PHE A 56 -10.30 7.13 21.64
C PHE A 56 -10.42 5.94 22.60
N GLY A 57 -10.49 6.17 23.91
CA GLY A 57 -10.57 5.12 24.92
C GLY A 57 -11.73 4.13 24.72
N LYS A 58 -12.85 4.58 24.15
CA LYS A 58 -14.01 3.70 23.84
C LYS A 58 -13.77 2.84 22.59
N GLU A 59 -12.83 3.22 21.74
CA GLU A 59 -12.56 2.57 20.45
C GLU A 59 -11.53 1.43 20.53
N ILE A 60 -10.87 1.27 21.69
CA ILE A 60 -9.78 0.31 21.90
C ILE A 60 -10.16 -0.90 22.74
N GLY A 61 -11.44 -1.04 23.09
CA GLY A 61 -11.94 -2.23 23.80
C GLY A 61 -11.77 -3.51 22.97
N ILE A 62 -11.54 -4.65 23.65
CA ILE A 62 -11.22 -5.91 22.97
C ILE A 62 -12.34 -6.35 21.99
N GLU A 63 -13.61 -6.18 22.36
CA GLU A 63 -14.72 -6.54 21.47
C GLU A 63 -14.75 -5.66 20.20
N THR A 64 -14.48 -4.35 20.34
CA THR A 64 -14.36 -3.44 19.20
C THR A 64 -13.19 -3.84 18.28
N ARG A 65 -12.05 -4.20 18.86
CA ARG A 65 -10.88 -4.68 18.09
C ARG A 65 -11.20 -5.99 17.34
N ARG A 66 -11.87 -6.94 18.00
CA ARG A 66 -12.31 -8.22 17.38
C ARG A 66 -13.26 -7.97 16.21
N GLU A 67 -14.26 -7.10 16.41
CA GLU A 67 -15.20 -6.74 15.35
C GLU A 67 -14.47 -6.10 14.15
N ARG A 68 -13.61 -5.13 14.40
CA ARG A 68 -12.82 -4.44 13.34
C ARG A 68 -11.89 -5.42 12.62
N HIS A 69 -11.19 -6.27 13.35
CA HIS A 69 -10.35 -7.30 12.73
C HIS A 69 -11.19 -8.22 11.83
N ALA A 70 -12.33 -8.72 12.33
CA ALA A 70 -13.21 -9.57 11.54
C ALA A 70 -13.76 -8.87 10.28
N ARG A 71 -14.09 -7.57 10.36
CA ARG A 71 -14.46 -6.75 9.19
C ARG A 71 -13.33 -6.70 8.17
N CYS A 72 -12.11 -6.41 8.61
CA CYS A 72 -10.93 -6.38 7.74
C CYS A 72 -10.70 -7.74 7.05
N GLN A 73 -10.83 -8.87 7.77
CA GLN A 73 -10.66 -10.20 7.17
C GLN A 73 -11.70 -10.45 6.07
N ARG A 74 -12.98 -10.16 6.32
CA ARG A 74 -14.04 -10.27 5.29
C ARG A 74 -13.78 -9.37 4.08
N ALA A 75 -13.28 -8.16 4.30
CA ALA A 75 -12.96 -7.25 3.22
C ALA A 75 -11.78 -7.75 2.37
N LEU A 76 -10.72 -8.28 2.99
CA LEU A 76 -9.60 -8.92 2.29
C LEU A 76 -10.05 -10.11 1.45
N ASP A 77 -10.91 -10.98 2.01
CA ASP A 77 -11.47 -12.13 1.28
C ASP A 77 -12.30 -11.67 0.07
N SER A 78 -13.05 -10.56 0.23
CA SER A 78 -13.83 -9.95 -0.86
C SER A 78 -12.93 -9.39 -1.95
N VAL A 79 -11.81 -8.74 -1.60
CA VAL A 79 -10.80 -8.25 -2.57
C VAL A 79 -10.19 -9.42 -3.33
N GLY A 80 -9.74 -10.45 -2.63
CA GLY A 80 -9.16 -11.65 -3.25
C GLY A 80 -10.15 -12.37 -4.18
N LYS A 81 -11.41 -12.51 -3.72
CA LYS A 81 -12.48 -13.07 -4.55
C LYS A 81 -12.71 -12.23 -5.80
N LYS A 82 -12.79 -10.90 -5.69
CA LYS A 82 -12.98 -10.00 -6.83
C LYS A 82 -11.86 -10.15 -7.86
N PHE A 83 -10.60 -10.19 -7.41
CA PHE A 83 -9.45 -10.40 -8.27
C PHE A 83 -9.55 -11.74 -9.02
N LYS A 84 -9.89 -12.82 -8.30
CA LYS A 84 -10.05 -14.16 -8.86
C LYS A 84 -11.20 -14.23 -9.87
N ASP A 85 -12.35 -13.60 -9.57
CA ASP A 85 -13.53 -13.60 -10.46
C ASP A 85 -13.25 -12.85 -11.78
N VAL A 86 -12.48 -11.74 -11.71
CA VAL A 86 -12.07 -10.99 -12.91
C VAL A 86 -11.01 -11.75 -13.71
N ALA A 87 -10.16 -12.54 -13.06
CA ALA A 87 -9.09 -13.35 -13.66
C ALA A 87 -8.23 -12.56 -14.68
N PRO A 88 -7.49 -11.53 -14.26
CA PRO A 88 -6.59 -10.81 -15.17
C PRO A 88 -5.43 -11.71 -15.61
N ASP A 89 -4.91 -11.50 -16.84
CA ASP A 89 -3.75 -12.23 -17.36
C ASP A 89 -2.42 -11.78 -16.73
N ALA A 90 -2.38 -10.54 -16.27
CA ALA A 90 -1.25 -9.92 -15.57
C ALA A 90 -1.72 -8.75 -14.71
N PHE A 91 -0.88 -8.27 -13.81
CA PHE A 91 -1.19 -7.05 -13.07
C PHE A 91 0.06 -6.22 -12.75
N VAL A 92 -0.16 -4.92 -12.53
CA VAL A 92 0.85 -4.00 -12.00
C VAL A 92 0.49 -3.73 -10.55
N ILE A 93 1.43 -3.91 -9.64
CA ILE A 93 1.24 -3.64 -8.22
C ILE A 93 2.13 -2.49 -7.78
N ILE A 94 1.52 -1.49 -7.14
CA ILE A 94 2.19 -0.30 -6.63
C ILE A 94 2.18 -0.34 -5.12
N GLY A 95 3.35 -0.24 -4.53
CA GLY A 95 3.57 -0.24 -3.08
C GLY A 95 4.85 0.49 -2.73
N ASN A 96 5.19 0.51 -1.45
CA ASN A 96 6.36 1.19 -0.93
C ASN A 96 7.42 0.21 -0.44
N ASP A 97 8.62 0.75 -0.25
CA ASP A 97 9.71 0.15 0.48
C ASP A 97 9.98 0.96 1.77
N GLN A 98 10.08 0.28 2.90
CA GLN A 98 10.40 0.88 4.20
C GLN A 98 11.84 0.57 4.62
N ARG A 99 12.82 0.79 3.73
CA ARG A 99 14.23 0.40 3.89
C ARG A 99 14.42 -1.12 4.06
N GLU A 100 13.56 -1.86 3.39
CA GLU A 100 13.64 -3.31 3.35
C GLU A 100 14.64 -3.76 2.30
N ILE A 101 14.56 -3.18 1.08
CA ILE A 101 15.45 -3.50 -0.04
C ILE A 101 16.32 -2.30 -0.49
N PHE A 102 15.89 -1.07 -0.25
CA PHE A 102 16.69 0.12 -0.49
C PHE A 102 17.15 0.74 0.85
N ASN A 103 18.36 1.26 0.88
CA ASN A 103 18.99 1.85 2.06
C ASN A 103 19.32 3.34 1.84
N GLN A 104 20.15 3.93 2.71
CA GLN A 104 20.55 5.33 2.58
C GLN A 104 21.49 5.58 1.40
N ASP A 105 22.26 4.57 0.98
CA ASP A 105 23.21 4.69 -0.11
C ASP A 105 22.53 4.75 -1.47
N LEU A 106 21.32 4.14 -1.58
CA LEU A 106 20.50 4.14 -2.78
C LEU A 106 19.02 4.23 -2.40
N THR A 107 18.41 5.39 -2.66
CA THR A 107 16.99 5.63 -2.39
C THR A 107 16.29 6.11 -3.69
N PRO A 108 15.90 5.21 -4.59
CA PRO A 108 15.23 5.57 -5.83
C PRO A 108 13.81 6.07 -5.56
N ALA A 109 13.34 7.07 -6.33
CA ALA A 109 11.98 7.58 -6.21
C ALA A 109 10.92 6.55 -6.67
N ILE A 110 11.17 5.95 -7.84
CA ILE A 110 10.28 4.99 -8.49
C ILE A 110 11.15 3.90 -9.11
N THR A 111 10.92 2.65 -8.72
CA THR A 111 11.61 1.49 -9.31
C THR A 111 10.58 0.56 -9.95
N VAL A 112 10.82 0.17 -11.19
CA VAL A 112 10.04 -0.87 -11.88
C VAL A 112 10.83 -2.18 -11.84
N PHE A 113 10.27 -3.20 -11.22
CA PHE A 113 10.85 -4.54 -11.23
C PHE A 113 10.49 -5.27 -12.52
N ARG A 114 11.50 -5.78 -13.22
CA ARG A 114 11.37 -6.47 -14.51
C ARG A 114 12.00 -7.86 -14.54
N GLY A 115 12.20 -8.46 -13.36
CA GLY A 115 12.70 -9.84 -13.26
C GLY A 115 11.64 -10.87 -13.64
N GLU A 116 12.08 -12.06 -14.05
CA GLU A 116 11.18 -13.18 -14.37
C GLU A 116 10.55 -13.80 -13.10
N GLN A 117 11.26 -13.69 -11.98
CA GLN A 117 10.84 -14.24 -10.69
C GLN A 117 10.88 -13.15 -9.61
N ILE A 118 9.87 -13.16 -8.76
CA ILE A 118 9.72 -12.25 -7.62
C ILE A 118 9.80 -13.11 -6.37
N GLU A 119 10.96 -13.03 -5.69
CA GLU A 119 11.21 -13.81 -4.49
C GLU A 119 10.52 -13.16 -3.29
N ASN A 120 9.75 -13.93 -2.54
CA ASN A 120 9.18 -13.57 -1.25
C ASN A 120 9.79 -14.47 -0.18
N ILE A 121 10.69 -13.91 0.62
CA ILE A 121 11.50 -14.64 1.60
C ILE A 121 11.09 -14.21 3.00
N PRO A 122 10.83 -15.14 3.93
CA PRO A 122 10.49 -14.80 5.31
C PRO A 122 11.58 -13.94 5.97
N ASP A 123 11.17 -12.95 6.75
CA ASP A 123 12.10 -12.16 7.57
C ASP A 123 12.27 -12.82 8.94
N ASP A 124 13.35 -13.59 9.10
CA ASP A 124 13.65 -14.34 10.31
C ASP A 124 14.46 -13.54 11.35
N LYS A 125 14.55 -12.22 11.20
CA LYS A 125 15.36 -11.40 12.11
C LYS A 125 14.85 -11.48 13.55
N PRO A 126 15.72 -11.84 14.52
CA PRO A 126 15.33 -11.97 15.92
C PRO A 126 14.98 -10.63 16.59
N GLU A 127 15.41 -9.51 16.01
CA GLU A 127 15.31 -8.17 16.60
C GLU A 127 13.98 -7.45 16.33
N VAL A 128 13.07 -8.06 15.54
CA VAL A 128 11.78 -7.47 15.24
C VAL A 128 10.89 -7.46 16.49
N SER A 129 10.25 -6.32 16.78
CA SER A 129 9.34 -6.23 17.93
C SER A 129 8.23 -7.30 17.86
N PRO A 130 7.78 -7.86 18.99
CA PRO A 130 6.80 -8.95 19.01
C PRO A 130 5.56 -8.70 18.15
N GLY A 131 5.02 -7.46 18.17
CA GLY A 131 3.85 -7.10 17.37
C GLY A 131 4.11 -7.03 15.86
N LEU A 132 5.35 -6.82 15.41
CA LEU A 132 5.74 -6.90 14.00
C LEU A 132 6.03 -8.34 13.58
N LYS A 133 6.64 -9.15 14.46
CA LYS A 133 6.92 -10.55 14.19
C LYS A 133 5.65 -11.33 13.85
N THR A 134 4.58 -11.10 14.60
CA THR A 134 3.29 -11.72 14.30
C THR A 134 2.73 -11.24 12.95
N ALA A 135 2.93 -9.96 12.61
CA ALA A 135 2.45 -9.40 11.34
C ALA A 135 3.15 -10.01 10.11
N GLU A 136 4.40 -10.46 10.24
CA GLU A 136 5.15 -11.11 9.15
C GLU A 136 4.46 -12.36 8.61
N THR A 137 3.67 -13.06 9.43
CA THR A 137 2.90 -14.23 8.97
C THR A 137 1.89 -13.93 7.87
N GLY A 138 1.50 -12.66 7.69
CA GLY A 138 0.64 -12.23 6.58
C GLY A 138 1.40 -11.78 5.34
N ASN A 139 2.71 -11.58 5.44
CA ASN A 139 3.53 -11.06 4.35
C ASN A 139 4.18 -12.16 3.51
N CYS A 140 4.44 -13.31 4.11
CA CYS A 140 5.18 -14.38 3.47
C CYS A 140 4.79 -15.74 4.04
N PRO A 141 4.64 -16.78 3.23
CA PRO A 141 4.51 -18.14 3.74
C PRO A 141 5.81 -18.60 4.42
N PRO A 142 5.74 -19.46 5.46
CA PRO A 142 6.91 -19.85 6.26
C PRO A 142 8.09 -20.44 5.46
N GLN A 143 7.80 -21.09 4.34
CA GLN A 143 8.80 -21.70 3.45
C GLN A 143 9.33 -20.74 2.38
N GLY A 144 8.83 -19.48 2.34
CA GLY A 144 9.05 -18.57 1.23
C GLY A 144 8.22 -18.94 0.00
N ALA A 145 8.23 -18.07 -0.99
CA ALA A 145 7.57 -18.29 -2.28
C ALA A 145 8.31 -17.53 -3.39
N SER A 146 8.10 -17.97 -4.63
CA SER A 146 8.54 -17.27 -5.83
C SER A 146 7.36 -17.10 -6.77
N TYR A 147 7.12 -15.88 -7.23
CA TYR A 147 5.97 -15.55 -8.07
C TYR A 147 6.43 -15.12 -9.47
N PRO A 148 5.61 -15.35 -10.51
CA PRO A 148 5.99 -14.99 -11.87
C PRO A 148 6.01 -13.47 -12.07
N GLY A 149 7.10 -12.96 -12.65
CA GLY A 149 7.22 -11.58 -13.13
C GLY A 149 6.69 -11.42 -14.55
N ALA A 150 6.04 -10.31 -14.84
CA ALA A 150 5.54 -9.96 -16.17
C ALA A 150 6.58 -9.16 -16.97
N GLN A 151 7.74 -9.75 -17.27
CA GLN A 151 8.90 -9.05 -17.85
C GLN A 151 8.55 -8.25 -19.11
N SER A 152 7.84 -8.83 -20.06
CA SER A 152 7.46 -8.15 -21.31
C SER A 152 6.60 -6.90 -21.06
N LEU A 153 5.67 -6.97 -20.11
CA LEU A 153 4.87 -5.81 -19.69
C LEU A 153 5.74 -4.78 -18.97
N ALA A 154 6.64 -5.21 -18.09
CA ALA A 154 7.55 -4.32 -17.37
C ALA A 154 8.47 -3.55 -18.34
N ASP A 155 9.07 -4.24 -19.32
CA ASP A 155 9.92 -3.63 -20.35
C ASP A 155 9.15 -2.60 -21.17
N HIS A 156 7.91 -2.92 -21.55
CA HIS A 156 7.06 -2.00 -22.29
C HIS A 156 6.68 -0.76 -21.44
N ILE A 157 6.33 -0.96 -20.17
CA ILE A 157 6.05 0.13 -19.21
C ILE A 157 7.28 1.04 -19.07
N ILE A 158 8.47 0.48 -18.83
CA ILE A 158 9.71 1.24 -18.67
C ILE A 158 9.97 2.10 -19.90
N ASN A 159 9.95 1.50 -21.10
CA ASN A 159 10.20 2.21 -22.34
C ASN A 159 9.20 3.35 -22.57
N THR A 160 7.93 3.12 -22.31
CA THR A 160 6.87 4.11 -22.46
C THR A 160 7.02 5.25 -21.45
N LEU A 161 7.28 4.93 -20.18
CA LEU A 161 7.42 5.93 -19.13
C LEU A 161 8.68 6.79 -19.33
N VAL A 162 9.79 6.22 -19.79
CA VAL A 162 11.00 6.99 -20.13
C VAL A 162 10.73 7.91 -21.31
N ALA A 163 9.98 7.48 -22.32
CA ALA A 163 9.56 8.33 -23.43
C ALA A 163 8.58 9.45 -23.01
N ASP A 164 7.87 9.26 -21.90
CA ASP A 164 6.99 10.24 -21.26
C ASP A 164 7.72 11.09 -20.18
N ASP A 165 9.05 11.19 -20.25
CA ASP A 165 9.91 11.98 -19.34
C ASP A 165 9.85 11.56 -17.86
N PHE A 166 9.62 10.26 -17.57
CA PHE A 166 9.76 9.73 -16.22
C PHE A 166 11.17 9.19 -15.99
N ASP A 167 11.86 9.73 -14.98
CA ASP A 167 13.09 9.14 -14.45
C ASP A 167 12.77 7.92 -13.60
N LEU A 168 13.22 6.75 -14.04
CA LEU A 168 12.93 5.48 -13.39
C LEU A 168 14.20 4.71 -13.06
N THR A 169 14.17 4.01 -11.94
CA THR A 169 15.08 2.91 -11.67
C THR A 169 14.44 1.62 -12.16
N GLN A 170 15.22 0.74 -12.78
CA GLN A 170 14.80 -0.61 -13.11
C GLN A 170 15.57 -1.64 -12.30
N ALA A 171 14.92 -2.73 -11.93
CA ALA A 171 15.54 -3.83 -11.22
C ALA A 171 15.15 -5.17 -11.86
N THR A 172 16.14 -6.02 -12.15
CA THR A 172 15.92 -7.41 -12.60
C THR A 172 16.03 -8.39 -11.43
N ARG A 173 16.61 -7.96 -10.34
CA ARG A 173 16.79 -8.70 -9.08
C ARG A 173 16.65 -7.73 -7.91
N LEU A 174 16.20 -8.23 -6.79
CA LEU A 174 16.25 -7.48 -5.54
C LEU A 174 17.72 -7.39 -5.03
N PRO A 175 18.10 -6.30 -4.36
CA PRO A 175 19.43 -6.18 -3.79
C PRO A 175 19.73 -7.33 -2.82
N LYS A 176 20.96 -7.83 -2.82
CA LYS A 176 21.37 -8.92 -1.91
C LYS A 176 21.80 -8.41 -0.54
N GLU A 177 22.38 -7.19 -0.51
CA GLU A 177 22.84 -6.54 0.72
C GLU A 177 21.77 -5.55 1.17
N CYS A 178 20.65 -6.06 1.70
CA CYS A 178 19.52 -5.28 2.12
C CYS A 178 18.93 -5.81 3.44
N ALA A 179 18.03 -5.03 4.02
CA ALA A 179 17.41 -5.41 5.28
C ALA A 179 16.45 -6.60 5.12
N ARG A 180 15.87 -6.81 3.94
CA ARG A 180 15.00 -7.95 3.60
C ARG A 180 15.52 -8.62 2.33
N LEU A 181 15.62 -9.94 2.31
CA LEU A 181 16.10 -10.69 1.14
C LEU A 181 15.04 -10.88 0.05
N GLY A 182 13.77 -10.69 0.37
CA GLY A 182 12.64 -10.82 -0.54
C GLY A 182 11.98 -9.50 -0.90
N ILE A 183 10.89 -9.58 -1.65
CA ILE A 183 10.06 -8.42 -2.00
C ILE A 183 9.55 -7.71 -0.73
N PRO A 184 9.44 -6.37 -0.68
CA PRO A 184 8.94 -5.67 0.50
C PRO A 184 7.56 -6.15 0.95
N HIS A 185 7.29 -6.04 2.26
CA HIS A 185 6.06 -6.51 2.89
C HIS A 185 4.79 -6.00 2.19
N ALA A 186 4.82 -4.78 1.67
CA ALA A 186 3.71 -4.18 0.92
C ALA A 186 3.26 -5.03 -0.28
N TYR A 187 4.17 -5.76 -0.90
CA TYR A 187 3.90 -6.67 -2.01
C TYR A 187 3.64 -8.09 -1.51
N GLY A 188 4.49 -8.55 -0.60
CA GLY A 188 4.39 -9.89 0.00
C GLY A 188 3.00 -10.15 0.58
N PHE A 189 2.45 -9.17 1.31
CA PHE A 189 1.10 -9.24 1.86
C PHE A 189 0.02 -9.47 0.77
N VAL A 190 0.11 -8.75 -0.35
CA VAL A 190 -0.85 -8.92 -1.44
C VAL A 190 -0.71 -10.30 -2.08
N TYR A 191 0.50 -10.73 -2.38
CA TYR A 191 0.74 -12.05 -2.96
C TYR A 191 0.27 -13.17 -2.05
N HIS A 192 0.64 -13.11 -0.76
CA HIS A 192 0.36 -14.17 0.20
C HIS A 192 -1.09 -14.12 0.71
N ARG A 193 -1.48 -13.00 1.36
CA ARG A 193 -2.78 -12.92 2.05
C ARG A 193 -3.96 -12.67 1.10
N VAL A 194 -3.78 -11.86 0.06
CA VAL A 194 -4.88 -11.49 -0.84
C VAL A 194 -5.01 -12.46 -2.01
N LEU A 195 -3.89 -12.86 -2.63
CA LEU A 195 -3.87 -13.71 -3.83
C LEU A 195 -3.53 -15.18 -3.53
N ALA A 196 -3.41 -15.55 -2.24
CA ALA A 196 -3.21 -16.93 -1.77
C ALA A 196 -2.05 -17.64 -2.48
N ASP A 197 -0.92 -16.95 -2.65
CA ASP A 197 0.32 -17.44 -3.30
C ASP A 197 0.15 -17.94 -4.75
N THR A 198 -0.95 -17.59 -5.40
CA THR A 198 -1.24 -18.01 -6.78
C THR A 198 -1.51 -16.83 -7.73
N PRO A 199 -0.69 -15.77 -7.72
CA PRO A 199 -0.90 -14.62 -8.60
C PRO A 199 -0.60 -14.95 -10.06
N PRO A 200 -1.26 -14.30 -11.04
CA PRO A 200 -0.75 -14.24 -12.40
C PRO A 200 0.57 -13.44 -12.45
N PRO A 201 1.29 -13.43 -13.60
CA PRO A 201 2.49 -12.63 -13.76
C PRO A 201 2.26 -11.14 -13.41
N SER A 202 3.23 -10.51 -12.72
CA SER A 202 3.07 -9.14 -12.23
C SER A 202 4.28 -8.25 -12.44
N VAL A 203 4.04 -6.93 -12.38
CA VAL A 203 5.06 -5.88 -12.39
C VAL A 203 4.99 -5.10 -11.08
N PRO A 204 5.90 -5.34 -10.12
CA PRO A 204 6.06 -4.48 -8.97
C PRO A 204 6.60 -3.10 -9.36
N VAL A 205 5.92 -2.04 -8.93
CA VAL A 205 6.36 -0.65 -9.03
C VAL A 205 6.60 -0.13 -7.62
N ILE A 206 7.85 0.06 -7.25
CA ILE A 206 8.29 0.31 -5.87
C ILE A 206 8.51 1.80 -5.68
N PHE A 207 7.76 2.39 -4.73
CA PHE A 207 7.76 3.81 -4.46
C PHE A 207 8.54 4.16 -3.20
N ASN A 208 9.33 5.22 -3.29
CA ASN A 208 9.79 5.94 -2.10
C ASN A 208 8.75 6.97 -1.67
N VAL A 209 7.81 6.59 -0.81
CA VAL A 209 6.84 7.53 -0.25
C VAL A 209 7.27 8.12 1.10
N HIS A 210 8.31 7.55 1.73
CA HIS A 210 8.72 7.85 3.10
C HIS A 210 9.92 8.81 3.21
N TYR A 211 10.94 8.65 2.36
CA TYR A 211 12.27 9.22 2.60
C TYR A 211 12.57 10.44 1.73
N GLU A 212 12.69 11.61 2.39
CA GLU A 212 13.12 12.85 1.75
C GLU A 212 14.59 12.77 1.30
N PRO A 213 14.99 13.59 0.30
CA PRO A 213 14.17 14.51 -0.49
C PRO A 213 13.50 13.85 -1.70
N ASN A 214 13.78 12.58 -1.99
CA ASN A 214 13.46 11.90 -3.24
C ASN A 214 12.07 11.20 -3.21
N ARG A 215 11.06 11.90 -2.71
CA ARG A 215 9.66 11.41 -2.70
C ARG A 215 8.87 12.00 -3.86
N PRO A 216 8.14 11.20 -4.66
CA PRO A 216 7.21 11.75 -5.66
C PRO A 216 6.14 12.62 -5.00
N SER A 217 5.85 13.80 -5.61
CA SER A 217 4.72 14.62 -5.18
C SER A 217 3.38 13.98 -5.55
N ILE A 218 2.28 14.43 -4.93
CA ILE A 218 0.92 13.98 -5.26
C ILE A 218 0.68 14.08 -6.77
N ARG A 219 1.01 15.24 -7.37
CA ARG A 219 0.86 15.46 -8.82
C ARG A 219 1.70 14.49 -9.65
N ARG A 220 2.92 14.18 -9.21
CA ARG A 220 3.78 13.20 -9.90
C ARG A 220 3.18 11.78 -9.83
N CYS A 221 2.58 11.41 -8.68
CA CYS A 221 1.89 10.13 -8.54
C CYS A 221 0.66 10.03 -9.47
N LEU A 222 -0.17 11.08 -9.55
CA LEU A 222 -1.32 11.12 -10.46
C LEU A 222 -0.88 11.06 -11.94
N ALA A 223 0.14 11.85 -12.31
CA ALA A 223 0.71 11.82 -13.66
C ALA A 223 1.24 10.44 -14.05
N LEU A 224 1.89 9.73 -13.10
CA LEU A 224 2.33 8.35 -13.32
C LEU A 224 1.15 7.41 -13.61
N GLY A 225 0.02 7.59 -12.92
CA GLY A 225 -1.18 6.79 -13.16
C GLY A 225 -1.68 6.91 -14.60
N HIS A 226 -1.75 8.14 -15.12
CA HIS A 226 -2.12 8.38 -16.52
C HIS A 226 -1.10 7.78 -17.51
N ALA A 227 0.20 7.89 -17.20
CA ALA A 227 1.24 7.31 -18.03
C ALA A 227 1.21 5.77 -18.01
N LEU A 228 1.05 5.14 -16.84
CA LEU A 228 0.85 3.69 -16.72
C LEU A 228 -0.37 3.22 -17.51
N ARG A 229 -1.48 3.96 -17.43
CA ARG A 229 -2.68 3.67 -18.21
C ARG A 229 -2.38 3.66 -19.71
N ARG A 230 -1.71 4.70 -20.23
CA ARG A 230 -1.32 4.76 -21.66
C ARG A 230 -0.39 3.61 -22.03
N ALA A 231 0.61 3.34 -21.22
CA ALA A 231 1.55 2.24 -21.43
C ALA A 231 0.85 0.89 -21.51
N ILE A 232 -0.01 0.57 -20.57
CA ILE A 232 -0.74 -0.71 -20.54
C ILE A 232 -1.62 -0.82 -21.78
N LYS A 233 -2.38 0.21 -22.13
CA LYS A 233 -3.26 0.18 -23.32
C LYS A 233 -2.50 0.04 -24.64
N ALA A 234 -1.29 0.58 -24.73
CA ALA A 234 -0.43 0.44 -25.91
C ALA A 234 0.28 -0.92 -25.98
N TRP A 235 0.30 -1.70 -24.89
CA TRP A 235 0.96 -3.00 -24.87
C TRP A 235 0.25 -4.00 -25.80
N ASN A 236 1.03 -4.67 -26.65
CA ASN A 236 0.50 -5.66 -27.60
C ASN A 236 0.27 -7.00 -26.92
N GLY A 237 -0.89 -7.64 -27.18
CA GLY A 237 -1.12 -8.99 -26.69
C GLY A 237 -2.57 -9.33 -26.36
N HIS A 238 -3.53 -8.40 -26.53
CA HIS A 238 -4.95 -8.63 -26.18
C HIS A 238 -5.11 -9.21 -24.77
N LYS A 239 -4.33 -8.68 -23.81
CA LYS A 239 -4.26 -9.11 -22.43
C LYS A 239 -5.15 -8.27 -21.53
N ARG A 240 -5.70 -8.90 -20.51
CA ARG A 240 -6.47 -8.28 -19.44
C ARG A 240 -5.53 -7.95 -18.27
N VAL A 241 -5.36 -6.68 -17.94
CA VAL A 241 -4.41 -6.23 -16.93
C VAL A 241 -5.17 -5.59 -15.76
N ALA A 242 -4.81 -5.95 -14.52
CA ALA A 242 -5.27 -5.27 -13.32
C ALA A 242 -4.21 -4.30 -12.81
N LEU A 243 -4.67 -3.27 -12.08
CA LEU A 243 -3.81 -2.37 -11.30
C LEU A 243 -4.13 -2.55 -9.82
N VAL A 244 -3.12 -2.74 -8.99
CA VAL A 244 -3.26 -2.96 -7.55
C VAL A 244 -2.45 -1.92 -6.79
N ALA A 245 -3.11 -1.17 -5.90
CA ALA A 245 -2.46 -0.29 -4.93
C ALA A 245 -2.38 -1.00 -3.58
N SER A 246 -1.19 -1.11 -3.03
CA SER A 246 -0.91 -1.65 -1.71
C SER A 246 -0.43 -0.56 -0.76
N GLY A 247 -1.21 -0.26 0.28
CA GLY A 247 -0.92 0.80 1.25
C GLY A 247 -2.12 1.07 2.15
N GLY A 248 -1.88 1.68 3.33
CA GLY A 248 -2.96 2.12 4.20
C GLY A 248 -3.49 3.52 3.84
N LEU A 249 -4.63 3.90 4.43
CA LEU A 249 -5.01 5.30 4.55
C LEU A 249 -4.24 5.93 5.72
N THR A 250 -4.84 6.83 6.52
CA THR A 250 -4.06 7.46 7.58
C THR A 250 -3.56 6.46 8.63
N HIS A 251 -2.27 6.49 8.89
CA HIS A 251 -1.57 5.80 9.96
C HIS A 251 -0.17 6.43 10.16
N PHE A 252 0.53 6.38 11.24
CA PHE A 252 0.21 5.66 12.49
C PHE A 252 -0.78 6.42 13.41
N VAL A 253 -1.20 7.62 13.04
CA VAL A 253 -2.29 8.36 13.66
C VAL A 253 -3.45 8.41 12.70
N ILE A 254 -4.61 7.88 13.12
CA ILE A 254 -5.81 7.82 12.28
C ILE A 254 -6.47 9.20 12.21
N ASP A 255 -6.79 9.67 11.01
CA ASP A 255 -7.58 10.88 10.75
C ASP A 255 -8.77 10.52 9.84
N GLU A 256 -9.88 10.11 10.45
CA GLU A 256 -11.06 9.66 9.70
C GLU A 256 -11.64 10.77 8.81
N GLU A 257 -11.56 12.04 9.19
CA GLU A 257 -12.02 13.16 8.38
C GLU A 257 -11.19 13.29 7.09
N PHE A 258 -9.86 13.19 7.21
CA PHE A 258 -8.97 13.20 6.06
C PHE A 258 -9.18 11.96 5.17
N ASP A 259 -9.34 10.79 5.78
CA ASP A 259 -9.61 9.55 5.05
C ASP A 259 -10.93 9.63 4.26
N GLN A 260 -12.01 10.19 4.85
CA GLN A 260 -13.27 10.39 4.14
C GLN A 260 -13.14 11.42 3.02
N THR A 261 -12.30 12.44 3.17
CA THR A 261 -11.99 13.39 2.09
C THR A 261 -11.36 12.66 0.90
N VAL A 262 -10.38 11.79 1.15
CA VAL A 262 -9.72 10.99 0.10
C VAL A 262 -10.70 10.00 -0.54
N LEU A 263 -11.44 9.23 0.26
CA LEU A 263 -12.42 8.25 -0.24
C LEU A 263 -13.53 8.91 -1.07
N SER A 264 -14.04 10.06 -0.62
CA SER A 264 -15.07 10.81 -1.34
C SER A 264 -14.56 11.36 -2.67
N ALA A 265 -13.29 11.79 -2.74
CA ALA A 265 -12.69 12.21 -4.00
C ALA A 265 -12.52 11.02 -4.97
N MET A 266 -12.14 9.84 -4.46
CA MET A 266 -12.10 8.60 -5.26
C MET A 266 -13.48 8.24 -5.83
N GLU A 267 -14.53 8.30 -4.99
CA GLU A 267 -15.90 7.95 -5.38
C GLU A 267 -16.45 8.87 -6.46
N ARG A 268 -16.14 10.17 -6.39
CA ARG A 268 -16.56 11.15 -7.40
C ARG A 268 -15.65 11.20 -8.63
N GLY A 269 -14.51 10.50 -8.63
CA GLY A 269 -13.50 10.64 -9.67
C GLY A 269 -12.89 12.07 -9.72
N ASP A 270 -12.81 12.74 -8.57
CA ASP A 270 -12.37 14.13 -8.44
C ASP A 270 -10.84 14.18 -8.27
N GLU A 271 -10.11 14.06 -9.38
CA GLU A 271 -8.64 14.13 -9.41
C GLU A 271 -8.13 15.51 -8.98
N ASP A 272 -8.87 16.56 -9.28
CA ASP A 272 -8.50 17.92 -8.85
C ASP A 272 -8.52 18.05 -7.33
N ALA A 273 -9.51 17.48 -6.65
CA ALA A 273 -9.53 17.44 -5.18
C ALA A 273 -8.33 16.65 -4.63
N LEU A 274 -7.99 15.50 -5.23
CA LEU A 274 -6.82 14.72 -4.83
C LEU A 274 -5.52 15.50 -5.04
N SER A 275 -5.39 16.23 -6.15
CA SER A 275 -4.19 17.02 -6.47
C SER A 275 -3.94 18.18 -5.48
N ARG A 276 -5.00 18.66 -4.83
CA ARG A 276 -4.96 19.76 -3.84
C ARG A 276 -4.80 19.29 -2.39
N LEU A 277 -4.70 17.98 -2.14
CA LEU A 277 -4.42 17.48 -0.79
C LEU A 277 -3.10 18.06 -0.26
N PRO A 278 -3.01 18.40 1.05
CA PRO A 278 -1.82 19.04 1.59
C PRO A 278 -0.64 18.04 1.67
N GLU A 279 0.42 18.27 0.91
CA GLU A 279 1.64 17.43 0.91
C GLU A 279 2.22 17.22 2.31
N SER A 280 2.05 18.19 3.22
CA SER A 280 2.55 18.09 4.59
C SER A 280 1.86 16.99 5.43
N TYR A 281 0.68 16.52 5.01
CA TYR A 281 -0.03 15.44 5.71
C TYR A 281 0.55 14.05 5.39
N PHE A 282 1.21 13.91 4.23
CA PHE A 282 1.81 12.66 3.76
C PHE A 282 3.16 12.42 4.45
N ARG A 283 3.09 12.13 5.75
CA ARG A 283 4.24 11.80 6.61
C ARG A 283 4.09 10.39 7.16
N VAL A 284 5.20 9.71 7.36
CA VAL A 284 5.26 8.34 7.86
C VAL A 284 4.20 7.45 7.19
N GLY A 285 3.41 6.70 7.91
CA GLY A 285 2.41 5.79 7.37
C GLY A 285 1.41 6.44 6.43
N THR A 286 0.88 7.63 6.75
CA THR A 286 -0.08 8.35 5.89
C THR A 286 0.48 8.64 4.48
N ALA A 287 1.80 8.64 4.31
CA ALA A 287 2.43 8.78 2.99
C ALA A 287 2.09 7.62 2.03
N GLU A 288 1.65 6.48 2.53
CA GLU A 288 1.27 5.32 1.70
C GLU A 288 0.01 5.54 0.85
N ILE A 289 -0.80 6.56 1.16
CA ILE A 289 -1.87 7.00 0.26
C ILE A 289 -1.31 7.33 -1.13
N LYS A 290 -0.04 7.74 -1.24
CA LYS A 290 0.62 7.99 -2.53
C LYS A 290 0.74 6.72 -3.40
N ASN A 291 0.76 5.54 -2.82
CA ASN A 291 0.72 4.29 -3.58
C ASN A 291 -0.61 4.11 -4.33
N TRP A 292 -1.70 4.69 -3.79
CA TRP A 292 -3.03 4.58 -4.37
C TRP A 292 -3.23 5.57 -5.53
N LEU A 293 -2.61 6.74 -5.48
CA LEU A 293 -2.84 7.82 -6.45
C LEU A 293 -2.64 7.41 -7.91
N PRO A 294 -1.61 6.62 -8.29
CA PRO A 294 -1.47 6.17 -9.67
C PRO A 294 -2.59 5.24 -10.11
N VAL A 295 -3.05 4.34 -9.23
CA VAL A 295 -4.18 3.45 -9.55
C VAL A 295 -5.46 4.27 -9.70
N ILE A 296 -5.72 5.19 -8.78
CA ILE A 296 -6.89 6.09 -8.83
C ILE A 296 -6.92 6.87 -10.15
N ALA A 297 -5.82 7.54 -10.52
CA ALA A 297 -5.76 8.33 -11.74
C ALA A 297 -5.95 7.46 -13.00
N ALA A 298 -5.38 6.26 -13.03
CA ALA A 298 -5.58 5.32 -14.11
C ALA A 298 -7.06 4.89 -14.23
N MET A 299 -7.72 4.60 -13.11
CA MET A 299 -9.12 4.17 -13.08
C MET A 299 -10.08 5.29 -13.45
N ILE A 300 -9.84 6.52 -12.97
CA ILE A 300 -10.60 7.71 -13.41
C ILE A 300 -10.45 7.89 -14.92
N GLY A 301 -9.21 7.81 -15.44
CA GLY A 301 -8.93 7.94 -16.86
C GLY A 301 -9.53 6.83 -17.73
N GLU A 302 -9.84 5.66 -17.17
CA GLU A 302 -10.57 4.57 -17.84
C GLU A 302 -12.09 4.67 -17.67
N GLY A 303 -12.59 5.63 -16.88
CA GLY A 303 -14.02 5.75 -16.58
C GLY A 303 -14.57 4.58 -15.75
N LYS A 304 -13.70 3.91 -14.98
CA LYS A 304 -14.08 2.77 -14.15
C LYS A 304 -14.85 3.23 -12.91
N ARG A 305 -15.92 2.52 -12.57
CA ARG A 305 -16.75 2.81 -11.39
C ARG A 305 -16.06 2.37 -10.11
N PHE A 306 -16.03 3.28 -9.12
CA PHE A 306 -15.53 3.02 -7.77
C PHE A 306 -16.52 2.21 -6.92
N HIS A 307 -15.98 1.27 -6.15
CA HIS A 307 -16.71 0.47 -5.17
C HIS A 307 -15.92 0.36 -3.87
N LYS A 308 -16.46 0.89 -2.80
CA LYS A 308 -15.92 0.72 -1.45
C LYS A 308 -16.44 -0.58 -0.85
N ILE A 309 -15.55 -1.52 -0.56
CA ILE A 309 -15.88 -2.76 0.17
C ILE A 309 -16.04 -2.44 1.65
N ASP A 310 -15.01 -1.87 2.27
CA ASP A 310 -15.06 -1.42 3.66
C ASP A 310 -14.00 -0.35 3.96
N TYR A 311 -14.25 0.41 5.02
CA TYR A 311 -13.31 1.30 5.68
C TYR A 311 -13.38 1.04 7.17
N VAL A 312 -12.24 0.69 7.78
CA VAL A 312 -12.18 0.24 9.18
C VAL A 312 -11.05 0.95 9.92
N PRO A 313 -11.35 1.93 10.80
CA PRO A 313 -10.34 2.59 11.61
C PRO A 313 -9.94 1.69 12.78
N CYS A 314 -8.79 1.02 12.67
CA CYS A 314 -8.28 0.09 13.67
C CYS A 314 -7.44 0.83 14.71
N TYR A 315 -8.10 1.47 15.68
CA TYR A 315 -7.45 2.14 16.80
C TYR A 315 -6.78 1.16 17.76
N ARG A 316 -5.59 1.53 18.25
CA ARG A 316 -4.83 0.74 19.24
C ARG A 316 -4.45 1.51 20.50
N SER A 317 -4.58 2.85 20.53
CA SER A 317 -4.34 3.65 21.72
C SER A 317 -5.34 4.80 21.89
N GLU A 318 -5.36 5.36 23.09
CA GLU A 318 -6.23 6.47 23.49
C GLU A 318 -5.94 7.75 22.71
N ALA A 319 -4.69 7.96 22.28
CA ALA A 319 -4.29 9.10 21.44
C ALA A 319 -4.74 8.97 19.98
N GLY A 320 -5.44 7.88 19.63
CA GLY A 320 -5.92 7.63 18.28
C GLY A 320 -4.84 7.12 17.33
N THR A 321 -3.79 6.47 17.88
CA THR A 321 -2.86 5.75 17.04
C THR A 321 -3.48 4.46 16.53
N GLY A 322 -3.08 4.02 15.35
CA GLY A 322 -3.64 2.84 14.71
C GLY A 322 -3.40 2.83 13.22
N ASN A 323 -4.22 2.06 12.51
CA ASN A 323 -4.20 1.99 11.06
C ASN A 323 -5.64 2.12 10.53
N ALA A 324 -5.90 3.11 9.71
CA ALA A 324 -7.13 3.19 8.93
C ALA A 324 -7.01 2.23 7.73
N MET A 325 -7.77 1.16 7.79
CA MET A 325 -7.79 0.13 6.76
C MET A 325 -8.88 0.45 5.74
N ALA A 326 -8.55 0.36 4.46
CA ALA A 326 -9.53 0.51 3.40
C ALA A 326 -9.34 -0.56 2.33
N PHE A 327 -10.47 -0.97 1.75
CA PHE A 327 -10.56 -2.02 0.75
C PHE A 327 -11.55 -1.56 -0.31
N VAL A 328 -11.05 -1.39 -1.53
CA VAL A 328 -11.84 -0.83 -2.63
C VAL A 328 -11.48 -1.52 -3.95
N TYR A 329 -12.36 -1.38 -4.94
CA TYR A 329 -12.05 -1.74 -6.32
C TYR A 329 -12.73 -0.82 -7.32
N TRP A 330 -12.25 -0.85 -8.56
CA TRP A 330 -12.85 -0.18 -9.73
C TRP A 330 -13.06 -1.19 -10.85
N GLU A 331 -14.24 -1.16 -11.46
CA GLU A 331 -14.60 -2.00 -12.61
C GLU A 331 -15.46 -1.30 -13.66
#